data_7086bddc97b189947d8480b8b75a14fa
#
_entry.id   7086bddc97b189947d8480b8b75a14fa
#
_cell.length_a   1.000
_cell.length_b   1.000
_cell.length_c   1.000
_cell.angle_alpha   90.00
_cell.angle_beta   90.00
_cell.angle_gamma   90.00
#
_symmetry.space_group_name_H-M   'P 1'
#
loop_
_entity.id
_entity.type
_entity.pdbx_description
1 polymer ?
#
loop_
_entity_poly.entity_id
_entity_poly.type
_entity_poly.pdbx_seq_one_letter_code
_entity_poly.pdbx_strand_id
1 'polypeptide(L)'
;MVYTVTFNPSLDYIVSVNNFQMGMTNRTCAEQMLPGGKGINVSTVLYNLGIETKALGFSAGFTGKEIERRMAEIGFSHDFISLPEGCSRINVKLKDFDGTEINGMGPDISPENVEELMKKLDELTAEDYLVLAGSIPGSMPKMIYRDIMARLSSKGVHFVVDATGELLMNVLEYHPFLIKPNNHELGEIFGVELKTRDDVQPYAKKLQEMGARNVLVSMAGQGAVLLDEKGEFHQLPAPKGTLVNAVGAGDSMVAGFVAGWIEKEDYEHAFRMGISAGSASAFSELLATEAEIRQVYASIEA
;
A
#
# COMPACT_ATOMS: atom_id res chain seq x y z
N MET A 1 -16.28 -7.05 0.83
CA MET A 1 -15.25 -6.76 1.88
C MET A 1 -13.90 -6.51 1.21
N VAL A 2 -12.97 -5.76 1.86
CA VAL A 2 -11.60 -5.57 1.34
C VAL A 2 -10.61 -6.37 2.18
N TYR A 3 -9.90 -7.31 1.54
CA TYR A 3 -8.82 -8.06 2.15
C TYR A 3 -7.48 -7.44 1.76
N THR A 4 -6.55 -7.34 2.70
CA THR A 4 -5.18 -6.90 2.41
C THR A 4 -4.20 -7.98 2.83
N VAL A 5 -3.15 -8.20 2.05
CA VAL A 5 -2.08 -9.13 2.40
C VAL A 5 -0.80 -8.38 2.65
N THR A 6 -0.21 -8.61 3.83
CA THR A 6 1.12 -8.12 4.20
C THR A 6 2.04 -9.30 4.50
N PHE A 7 2.90 -9.66 3.54
CA PHE A 7 3.82 -10.79 3.72
C PHE A 7 4.90 -10.55 4.77
N ASN A 8 5.32 -9.31 4.94
CA ASN A 8 6.40 -8.96 5.84
C ASN A 8 6.05 -7.74 6.69
N PRO A 9 5.09 -7.88 7.63
CA PRO A 9 4.70 -6.80 8.52
C PRO A 9 5.87 -6.38 9.40
N SER A 10 5.84 -5.14 9.87
CA SER A 10 6.88 -4.57 10.72
C SER A 10 6.31 -3.89 11.96
N LEU A 11 7.12 -3.82 12.98
CA LEU A 11 6.99 -2.84 14.04
C LEU A 11 7.87 -1.65 13.64
N ASP A 12 7.27 -0.57 13.20
CA ASP A 12 7.99 0.63 12.77
C ASP A 12 8.33 1.48 14.00
N TYR A 13 9.62 1.58 14.31
CA TYR A 13 10.16 2.40 15.39
C TYR A 13 10.67 3.72 14.79
N ILE A 14 9.87 4.76 14.94
CA ILE A 14 10.14 6.10 14.41
C ILE A 14 10.81 6.90 15.52
N VAL A 15 12.01 7.42 15.26
CA VAL A 15 12.80 8.13 16.24
C VAL A 15 13.27 9.49 15.71
N SER A 16 13.25 10.49 16.58
CA SER A 16 13.93 11.77 16.36
C SER A 16 15.19 11.84 17.19
N VAL A 17 16.28 12.31 16.58
CA VAL A 17 17.59 12.43 17.23
C VAL A 17 18.19 13.79 16.93
N ASN A 18 18.43 14.59 17.97
CA ASN A 18 19.13 15.86 17.79
C ASN A 18 20.62 15.64 17.48
N ASN A 19 21.11 16.27 16.39
CA ASN A 19 22.51 16.24 16.01
C ASN A 19 23.09 14.82 15.88
N PHE A 20 22.42 13.93 15.13
CA PHE A 20 22.86 12.58 14.87
C PHE A 20 24.33 12.56 14.37
N GLN A 21 25.15 11.72 14.97
CA GLN A 21 26.55 11.56 14.62
C GLN A 21 26.90 10.09 14.43
N MET A 22 27.49 9.78 13.28
CA MET A 22 28.01 8.45 12.99
C MET A 22 29.15 8.08 13.97
N GLY A 23 29.15 6.83 14.44
CA GLY A 23 30.18 6.32 15.36
C GLY A 23 30.04 6.79 16.80
N MET A 24 28.98 7.54 17.16
CA MET A 24 28.72 8.03 18.50
C MET A 24 27.43 7.46 19.08
N THR A 25 27.28 7.53 20.41
CA THR A 25 26.01 7.24 21.05
C THR A 25 25.04 8.39 20.82
N ASN A 26 24.00 8.14 20.04
CA ASN A 26 22.90 9.07 19.82
C ASN A 26 21.75 8.76 20.80
N ARG A 27 21.07 9.78 21.29
CA ARG A 27 19.89 9.63 22.16
C ARG A 27 18.67 10.23 21.48
N THR A 28 17.58 9.49 21.54
CA THR A 28 16.28 9.95 21.00
C THR A 28 15.75 11.11 21.83
N CYS A 29 15.10 12.07 21.19
CA CYS A 29 14.33 13.14 21.82
C CYS A 29 12.82 12.95 21.66
N ALA A 30 12.42 12.11 20.69
CA ALA A 30 11.05 11.65 20.52
C ALA A 30 11.06 10.24 19.90
N GLU A 31 10.06 9.45 20.22
CA GLU A 31 9.92 8.08 19.71
C GLU A 31 8.46 7.69 19.60
N GLN A 32 8.17 6.90 18.58
CA GLN A 32 6.84 6.35 18.29
C GLN A 32 6.97 4.94 17.72
N MET A 33 6.04 4.06 18.09
CA MET A 33 5.95 2.72 17.53
C MET A 33 4.60 2.54 16.84
N LEU A 34 4.61 2.08 15.59
CA LEU A 34 3.41 1.85 14.80
C LEU A 34 3.45 0.45 14.16
N PRO A 35 2.30 -0.20 13.96
CA PRO A 35 2.25 -1.37 13.09
C PRO A 35 2.51 -0.90 11.65
N GLY A 36 3.40 -1.58 10.94
CA GLY A 36 3.83 -1.21 9.61
C GLY A 36 3.66 -2.34 8.61
N GLY A 37 3.68 -1.95 7.34
CA GLY A 37 3.48 -2.81 6.19
C GLY A 37 2.37 -2.27 5.30
N LYS A 38 2.59 -2.28 3.97
CA LYS A 38 1.68 -1.61 3.03
C LYS A 38 0.22 -2.08 3.16
N GLY A 39 -0.04 -3.39 3.26
CA GLY A 39 -1.41 -3.89 3.44
C GLY A 39 -2.03 -3.45 4.77
N ILE A 40 -1.26 -3.38 5.87
CA ILE A 40 -1.72 -2.85 7.16
C ILE A 40 -2.08 -1.36 7.03
N ASN A 41 -1.25 -0.57 6.33
CA ASN A 41 -1.52 0.85 6.09
C ASN A 41 -2.81 1.03 5.27
N VAL A 42 -3.00 0.23 4.21
CA VAL A 42 -4.25 0.23 3.41
C VAL A 42 -5.45 -0.11 4.29
N SER A 43 -5.38 -1.18 5.11
CA SER A 43 -6.49 -1.54 6.02
C SER A 43 -6.77 -0.44 7.04
N THR A 44 -5.75 0.21 7.58
CA THR A 44 -5.94 1.32 8.53
C THR A 44 -6.73 2.46 7.91
N VAL A 45 -6.38 2.89 6.69
CA VAL A 45 -7.08 3.99 6.00
C VAL A 45 -8.48 3.58 5.55
N LEU A 46 -8.66 2.34 5.07
CA LEU A 46 -9.99 1.81 4.76
C LEU A 46 -10.91 1.82 5.99
N TYR A 47 -10.38 1.35 7.13
CA TYR A 47 -11.12 1.37 8.40
C TYR A 47 -11.47 2.79 8.82
N ASN A 48 -10.53 3.74 8.71
CA ASN A 48 -10.79 5.16 8.99
C ASN A 48 -11.89 5.75 8.10
N LEU A 49 -12.03 5.26 6.85
CA LEU A 49 -13.08 5.64 5.91
C LEU A 49 -14.39 4.83 6.09
N GLY A 50 -14.49 3.98 7.12
CA GLY A 50 -15.68 3.18 7.38
C GLY A 50 -15.88 1.98 6.46
N ILE A 51 -14.86 1.59 5.70
CA ILE A 51 -14.89 0.42 4.81
C ILE A 51 -14.47 -0.83 5.59
N GLU A 52 -15.31 -1.87 5.51
CA GLU A 52 -15.01 -3.15 6.13
C GLU A 52 -13.78 -3.80 5.49
N THR A 53 -12.76 -4.06 6.33
CA THR A 53 -11.47 -4.60 5.89
C THR A 53 -10.96 -5.68 6.80
N LYS A 54 -10.20 -6.65 6.23
CA LYS A 54 -9.52 -7.73 6.97
C LYS A 54 -8.08 -7.86 6.51
N ALA A 55 -7.14 -7.64 7.42
CA ALA A 55 -5.72 -7.80 7.14
C ALA A 55 -5.28 -9.26 7.34
N LEU A 56 -4.60 -9.81 6.33
CA LEU A 56 -3.98 -11.13 6.33
C LEU A 56 -2.46 -11.01 6.20
N GLY A 57 -1.74 -12.02 6.65
CA GLY A 57 -0.28 -12.04 6.54
C GLY A 57 0.35 -13.02 7.51
N PHE A 58 1.60 -12.78 7.85
CA PHE A 58 2.38 -13.62 8.75
C PHE A 58 2.91 -12.79 9.91
N SER A 59 2.84 -13.35 11.12
CA SER A 59 3.40 -12.74 12.32
C SER A 59 4.32 -13.71 13.04
N ALA A 60 5.38 -13.21 13.71
CA ALA A 60 6.31 -14.04 14.44
C ALA A 60 6.80 -13.38 15.72
N GLY A 61 6.98 -14.17 16.76
CA GLY A 61 7.60 -13.77 18.00
C GLY A 61 6.86 -12.66 18.77
N PHE A 62 7.58 -11.95 19.63
CA PHE A 62 6.98 -10.87 20.44
C PHE A 62 6.61 -9.64 19.62
N THR A 63 7.38 -9.34 18.56
CA THR A 63 7.10 -8.22 17.65
C THR A 63 5.85 -8.47 16.83
N GLY A 64 5.61 -9.71 16.37
CA GLY A 64 4.38 -10.09 15.70
C GLY A 64 3.15 -9.90 16.58
N LYS A 65 3.23 -10.37 17.84
CA LYS A 65 2.15 -10.17 18.82
C LYS A 65 1.88 -8.69 19.10
N GLU A 66 2.92 -7.86 19.17
CA GLU A 66 2.76 -6.42 19.36
C GLU A 66 2.14 -5.74 18.15
N ILE A 67 2.48 -6.16 16.93
CA ILE A 67 1.84 -5.65 15.69
C ILE A 67 0.33 -5.99 15.72
N GLU A 68 -0.03 -7.24 16.02
CA GLU A 68 -1.44 -7.66 16.10
C GLU A 68 -2.21 -6.91 17.19
N ARG A 69 -1.59 -6.74 18.38
CA ARG A 69 -2.18 -5.96 19.46
C ARG A 69 -2.49 -4.53 19.04
N ARG A 70 -1.56 -3.87 18.32
CA ARG A 70 -1.76 -2.50 17.81
C ARG A 70 -2.80 -2.42 16.71
N MET A 71 -2.88 -3.41 15.82
CA MET A 71 -3.97 -3.49 14.84
C MET A 71 -5.34 -3.64 15.52
N ALA A 72 -5.41 -4.46 16.58
CA ALA A 72 -6.64 -4.60 17.37
C ALA A 72 -7.03 -3.29 18.09
N GLU A 73 -6.06 -2.49 18.53
CA GLU A 73 -6.31 -1.16 19.11
C GLU A 73 -6.83 -0.14 18.08
N ILE A 74 -6.37 -0.21 16.83
CA ILE A 74 -6.94 0.59 15.73
C ILE A 74 -8.38 0.17 15.47
N GLY A 75 -8.69 -1.14 15.54
CA GLY A 75 -10.06 -1.66 15.53
C GLY A 75 -10.49 -2.44 14.30
N PHE A 76 -9.65 -2.61 13.28
CA PHE A 76 -10.01 -3.40 12.10
C PHE A 76 -9.72 -4.90 12.29
N SER A 77 -10.42 -5.74 11.52
CA SER A 77 -10.28 -7.20 11.56
C SER A 77 -8.94 -7.66 10.97
N HIS A 78 -8.30 -8.62 11.62
CA HIS A 78 -7.08 -9.25 11.11
C HIS A 78 -7.07 -10.74 11.43
N ASP A 79 -6.34 -11.52 10.62
CA ASP A 79 -6.23 -12.97 10.77
C ASP A 79 -4.85 -13.45 10.24
N PHE A 80 -3.81 -13.11 11.00
CA PHE A 80 -2.44 -13.42 10.67
C PHE A 80 -2.09 -14.85 11.02
N ILE A 81 -1.28 -15.48 10.19
CA ILE A 81 -0.70 -16.80 10.43
C ILE A 81 0.50 -16.61 11.36
N SER A 82 0.42 -17.23 12.55
CA SER A 82 1.52 -17.17 13.52
C SER A 82 2.60 -18.17 13.15
N LEU A 83 3.81 -17.65 12.86
CA LEU A 83 4.96 -18.48 12.54
C LEU A 83 5.62 -19.01 13.84
N PRO A 84 6.10 -20.26 13.83
CA PRO A 84 6.65 -20.90 15.02
C PRO A 84 8.02 -20.33 15.45
N GLU A 85 8.78 -19.77 14.52
CA GLU A 85 10.16 -19.30 14.73
C GLU A 85 10.37 -17.88 14.22
N GLY A 86 11.39 -17.22 14.76
CA GLY A 86 11.79 -15.88 14.36
C GLY A 86 10.99 -14.76 15.03
N CYS A 87 11.09 -13.57 14.47
CA CYS A 87 10.36 -12.38 14.88
C CYS A 87 9.94 -11.58 13.66
N SER A 88 8.75 -11.02 13.65
CA SER A 88 8.39 -9.98 12.69
C SER A 88 9.39 -8.83 12.77
N ARG A 89 9.70 -8.24 11.63
CA ARG A 89 10.79 -7.25 11.56
C ARG A 89 10.48 -5.98 12.34
N ILE A 90 11.55 -5.34 12.79
CA ILE A 90 11.53 -3.97 13.28
C ILE A 90 12.17 -3.10 12.21
N ASN A 91 11.52 -2.02 11.83
CA ASN A 91 12.11 -0.98 11.00
C ASN A 91 12.40 0.22 11.88
N VAL A 92 13.62 0.75 11.81
CA VAL A 92 13.98 2.02 12.48
C VAL A 92 13.92 3.13 11.45
N LYS A 93 13.11 4.16 11.72
CA LYS A 93 12.94 5.32 10.85
C LYS A 93 13.48 6.56 11.55
N LEU A 94 14.45 7.21 10.95
CA LEU A 94 15.04 8.46 11.47
C LEU A 94 14.23 9.64 10.92
N LYS A 95 13.30 10.19 11.70
CA LYS A 95 12.34 11.24 11.27
C LYS A 95 13.03 12.48 10.70
N ASP A 96 14.17 12.88 11.26
CA ASP A 96 14.84 14.15 10.94
C ASP A 96 15.97 14.00 9.89
N PHE A 97 16.08 12.83 9.24
CA PHE A 97 17.17 12.49 8.33
C PHE A 97 16.64 11.95 6.99
N ASP A 98 15.91 12.81 6.27
CA ASP A 98 15.53 12.70 4.85
C ASP A 98 15.24 11.27 4.38
N GLY A 99 14.27 10.61 5.04
CA GLY A 99 13.83 9.26 4.66
C GLY A 99 14.81 8.15 5.00
N THR A 100 15.78 8.37 5.89
CA THR A 100 16.72 7.32 6.32
C THR A 100 15.99 6.25 7.14
N GLU A 101 16.02 5.01 6.63
CA GLU A 101 15.41 3.85 7.28
C GLU A 101 16.39 2.68 7.36
N ILE A 102 16.28 1.90 8.45
CA ILE A 102 16.95 0.61 8.61
C ILE A 102 15.85 -0.44 8.71
N ASN A 103 15.68 -1.20 7.65
CA ASN A 103 14.62 -2.18 7.53
C ASN A 103 15.12 -3.59 7.89
N GLY A 104 14.47 -4.23 8.86
CA GLY A 104 14.72 -5.62 9.23
C GLY A 104 14.29 -6.60 8.12
N MET A 105 14.88 -7.81 8.11
CA MET A 105 14.56 -8.82 7.09
C MET A 105 13.23 -9.54 7.36
N GLY A 106 12.87 -9.75 8.63
CA GLY A 106 11.71 -10.53 9.02
C GLY A 106 11.99 -12.04 9.11
N PRO A 107 10.98 -12.84 9.49
CA PRO A 107 11.09 -14.29 9.64
C PRO A 107 11.06 -15.01 8.29
N ASP A 108 11.56 -16.24 8.28
CA ASP A 108 11.36 -17.15 7.15
C ASP A 108 9.92 -17.68 7.15
N ILE A 109 9.34 -17.79 5.96
CA ILE A 109 7.98 -18.29 5.75
C ILE A 109 8.07 -19.60 4.99
N SER A 110 7.58 -20.68 5.61
CA SER A 110 7.62 -22.01 5.00
C SER A 110 6.54 -22.17 3.90
N PRO A 111 6.71 -23.13 2.98
CA PRO A 111 5.67 -23.45 1.99
C PRO A 111 4.34 -23.84 2.62
N GLU A 112 4.35 -24.49 3.79
CA GLU A 112 3.14 -24.89 4.53
C GLU A 112 2.37 -23.66 5.02
N ASN A 113 3.08 -22.63 5.52
CA ASN A 113 2.47 -21.36 5.93
C ASN A 113 1.90 -20.60 4.73
N VAL A 114 2.59 -20.64 3.59
CA VAL A 114 2.06 -20.07 2.34
C VAL A 114 0.76 -20.76 1.94
N GLU A 115 0.71 -22.11 1.98
CA GLU A 115 -0.52 -22.85 1.66
C GLU A 115 -1.65 -22.58 2.67
N GLU A 116 -1.33 -22.32 3.94
CA GLU A 116 -2.33 -21.87 4.92
C GLU A 116 -2.95 -20.51 4.53
N LEU A 117 -2.12 -19.56 4.10
CA LEU A 117 -2.62 -18.28 3.56
C LEU A 117 -3.48 -18.51 2.31
N MET A 118 -3.04 -19.36 1.39
CA MET A 118 -3.79 -19.69 0.19
C MET A 118 -5.19 -20.24 0.50
N LYS A 119 -5.32 -21.09 1.53
CA LYS A 119 -6.63 -21.62 1.98
C LYS A 119 -7.54 -20.53 2.53
N LYS A 120 -7.00 -19.53 3.27
CA LYS A 120 -7.78 -18.37 3.72
C LYS A 120 -8.27 -17.54 2.53
N LEU A 121 -7.42 -17.36 1.50
CA LEU A 121 -7.77 -16.64 0.28
C LEU A 121 -8.78 -17.40 -0.60
N ASP A 122 -8.84 -18.73 -0.50
CA ASP A 122 -9.85 -19.54 -1.20
C ASP A 122 -11.29 -19.23 -0.74
N GLU A 123 -11.48 -18.54 0.37
CA GLU A 123 -12.81 -18.14 0.86
C GLU A 123 -13.35 -16.89 0.14
N LEU A 124 -12.50 -16.14 -0.57
CA LEU A 124 -12.88 -14.91 -1.26
C LEU A 124 -13.81 -15.19 -2.45
N THR A 125 -14.66 -14.23 -2.74
CA THR A 125 -15.71 -14.27 -3.77
C THR A 125 -15.61 -13.08 -4.73
N ALA A 126 -16.48 -13.04 -5.73
CA ALA A 126 -16.52 -11.93 -6.69
C ALA A 126 -16.93 -10.57 -6.09
N GLU A 127 -17.45 -10.55 -4.87
CA GLU A 127 -17.81 -9.32 -4.16
C GLU A 127 -16.64 -8.73 -3.37
N ASP A 128 -15.50 -9.44 -3.34
CA ASP A 128 -14.35 -9.08 -2.52
C ASP A 128 -13.25 -8.39 -3.32
N TYR A 129 -12.57 -7.49 -2.65
CA TYR A 129 -11.33 -6.87 -3.13
C TYR A 129 -10.14 -7.50 -2.41
N LEU A 130 -9.09 -7.83 -3.14
CA LEU A 130 -7.83 -8.31 -2.57
C LEU A 130 -6.69 -7.37 -2.91
N VAL A 131 -6.15 -6.72 -1.89
CA VAL A 131 -5.00 -5.83 -2.02
C VAL A 131 -3.72 -6.62 -1.75
N LEU A 132 -2.88 -6.75 -2.79
CA LEU A 132 -1.54 -7.31 -2.72
C LEU A 132 -0.54 -6.15 -2.76
N ALA A 133 0.06 -5.83 -1.61
CA ALA A 133 0.91 -4.65 -1.50
C ALA A 133 2.19 -4.93 -0.71
N GLY A 134 3.29 -4.33 -1.16
CA GLY A 134 4.59 -4.36 -0.50
C GLY A 134 5.56 -5.39 -1.05
N SER A 135 6.69 -5.51 -0.36
CA SER A 135 7.78 -6.42 -0.73
C SER A 135 7.50 -7.85 -0.26
N ILE A 136 8.07 -8.80 -1.00
CA ILE A 136 8.05 -10.22 -0.67
C ILE A 136 9.33 -10.57 0.09
N PRO A 137 9.25 -11.28 1.25
CA PRO A 137 10.43 -11.81 1.93
C PRO A 137 11.25 -12.71 1.01
N GLY A 138 12.58 -12.70 1.21
CA GLY A 138 13.50 -13.50 0.39
C GLY A 138 13.28 -15.03 0.47
N SER A 139 12.63 -15.50 1.54
CA SER A 139 12.25 -16.91 1.75
C SER A 139 11.04 -17.36 0.94
N MET A 140 10.27 -16.41 0.37
CA MET A 140 9.05 -16.73 -0.38
C MET A 140 9.30 -16.80 -1.89
N PRO A 141 8.45 -17.56 -2.63
CA PRO A 141 8.50 -17.58 -4.09
C PRO A 141 8.32 -16.17 -4.69
N LYS A 142 9.23 -15.75 -5.56
CA LYS A 142 9.16 -14.43 -6.23
C LYS A 142 7.87 -14.22 -7.03
N MET A 143 7.18 -15.30 -7.38
CA MET A 143 5.95 -15.28 -8.17
C MET A 143 4.68 -15.38 -7.32
N ILE A 144 4.77 -15.20 -6.00
CA ILE A 144 3.64 -15.43 -5.09
C ILE A 144 2.40 -14.58 -5.43
N TYR A 145 2.55 -13.33 -5.88
CA TYR A 145 1.42 -12.50 -6.28
C TYR A 145 0.70 -13.11 -7.49
N ARG A 146 1.48 -13.52 -8.50
CA ARG A 146 0.95 -14.24 -9.66
C ARG A 146 0.24 -15.53 -9.24
N ASP A 147 0.86 -16.32 -8.36
CA ASP A 147 0.32 -17.62 -7.96
C ASP A 147 -1.00 -17.46 -7.18
N ILE A 148 -1.13 -16.40 -6.35
CA ILE A 148 -2.39 -16.03 -5.70
C ILE A 148 -3.45 -15.66 -6.75
N MET A 149 -3.13 -14.76 -7.68
CA MET A 149 -4.07 -14.30 -8.69
C MET A 149 -4.49 -15.44 -9.62
N ALA A 150 -3.56 -16.32 -10.01
CA ALA A 150 -3.86 -17.54 -10.78
C ALA A 150 -4.86 -18.44 -10.05
N ARG A 151 -4.63 -18.72 -8.76
CA ARG A 151 -5.51 -19.56 -7.93
C ARG A 151 -6.92 -19.01 -7.82
N LEU A 152 -7.06 -17.69 -7.74
CA LEU A 152 -8.34 -17.01 -7.55
C LEU A 152 -8.97 -16.52 -8.86
N SER A 153 -8.35 -16.74 -10.02
CA SER A 153 -8.77 -16.18 -11.32
C SER A 153 -10.21 -16.52 -11.72
N SER A 154 -10.69 -17.71 -11.35
CA SER A 154 -12.06 -18.15 -11.65
C SER A 154 -13.13 -17.62 -10.68
N LYS A 155 -12.72 -16.94 -9.60
CA LYS A 155 -13.63 -16.47 -8.54
C LYS A 155 -14.16 -15.06 -8.76
N GLY A 156 -13.61 -14.31 -9.71
CA GLY A 156 -14.03 -12.93 -9.99
C GLY A 156 -13.58 -11.90 -8.96
N VAL A 157 -12.64 -12.23 -8.07
CA VAL A 157 -12.09 -11.32 -7.06
C VAL A 157 -11.47 -10.09 -7.72
N HIS A 158 -11.70 -8.90 -7.16
CA HIS A 158 -11.11 -7.65 -7.63
C HIS A 158 -9.71 -7.47 -7.06
N PHE A 159 -8.69 -7.70 -7.88
CA PHE A 159 -7.29 -7.55 -7.45
C PHE A 159 -6.82 -6.10 -7.51
N VAL A 160 -6.22 -5.63 -6.44
CA VAL A 160 -5.55 -4.33 -6.34
C VAL A 160 -4.07 -4.60 -6.05
N VAL A 161 -3.16 -4.13 -6.90
CA VAL A 161 -1.74 -4.45 -6.79
C VAL A 161 -0.90 -3.18 -6.67
N ASP A 162 -0.19 -3.06 -5.55
CA ASP A 162 0.83 -2.03 -5.31
C ASP A 162 2.21 -2.70 -5.15
N ALA A 163 2.79 -3.03 -6.28
CA ALA A 163 4.08 -3.70 -6.40
C ALA A 163 4.93 -3.04 -7.49
N THR A 164 6.22 -3.36 -7.51
CA THR A 164 7.18 -2.78 -8.44
C THR A 164 7.85 -3.83 -9.34
N GLY A 165 8.39 -3.39 -10.45
CA GLY A 165 9.23 -4.20 -11.34
C GLY A 165 8.57 -5.50 -11.79
N GLU A 166 9.30 -6.62 -11.68
CA GLU A 166 8.83 -7.94 -12.10
C GLU A 166 7.57 -8.40 -11.37
N LEU A 167 7.39 -8.05 -10.08
CA LEU A 167 6.20 -8.40 -9.32
C LEU A 167 4.93 -7.81 -9.95
N LEU A 168 4.99 -6.57 -10.43
CA LEU A 168 3.88 -5.93 -11.10
C LEU A 168 3.67 -6.54 -12.50
N MET A 169 4.74 -6.71 -13.26
CA MET A 169 4.65 -7.21 -14.64
C MET A 169 4.05 -8.62 -14.71
N ASN A 170 4.41 -9.49 -13.77
CA ASN A 170 3.97 -10.88 -13.73
C ASN A 170 2.48 -11.07 -13.40
N VAL A 171 1.77 -10.04 -12.95
CA VAL A 171 0.35 -10.13 -12.58
C VAL A 171 -0.59 -9.52 -13.61
N LEU A 172 -0.08 -8.79 -14.61
CA LEU A 172 -0.91 -8.08 -15.60
C LEU A 172 -1.80 -9.03 -16.42
N GLU A 173 -1.31 -10.24 -16.73
CA GLU A 173 -2.10 -11.27 -17.46
C GLU A 173 -3.37 -11.70 -16.72
N TYR A 174 -3.47 -11.43 -15.39
CA TYR A 174 -4.67 -11.74 -14.57
C TYR A 174 -5.61 -10.55 -14.43
N HIS A 175 -5.44 -9.51 -15.21
CA HIS A 175 -6.30 -8.33 -15.31
C HIS A 175 -6.63 -7.68 -13.96
N PRO A 176 -5.62 -7.21 -13.18
CA PRO A 176 -5.88 -6.55 -11.92
C PRO A 176 -6.82 -5.36 -12.10
N PHE A 177 -7.79 -5.22 -11.19
CA PHE A 177 -8.74 -4.11 -11.17
C PHE A 177 -8.00 -2.77 -11.06
N LEU A 178 -6.99 -2.69 -10.20
CA LEU A 178 -6.18 -1.50 -10.02
C LEU A 178 -4.71 -1.88 -9.85
N ILE A 179 -3.85 -1.17 -10.54
CA ILE A 179 -2.41 -1.12 -10.22
C ILE A 179 -2.01 0.33 -9.90
N LYS A 180 -1.04 0.49 -8.97
CA LYS A 180 -0.56 1.81 -8.59
C LYS A 180 0.98 1.93 -8.59
N PRO A 181 1.64 2.06 -9.72
CA PRO A 181 3.04 2.49 -9.75
C PRO A 181 3.16 3.99 -9.45
N ASN A 182 4.32 4.44 -8.94
CA ASN A 182 4.69 5.83 -9.03
C ASN A 182 5.40 6.12 -10.38
N ASN A 183 5.66 7.40 -10.69
CA ASN A 183 6.30 7.77 -11.95
C ASN A 183 7.73 7.23 -12.09
N HIS A 184 8.47 7.03 -11.00
CA HIS A 184 9.81 6.44 -11.03
C HIS A 184 9.73 4.93 -11.31
N GLU A 185 8.88 4.20 -10.60
CA GLU A 185 8.63 2.77 -10.80
C GLU A 185 8.14 2.49 -12.23
N LEU A 186 7.22 3.33 -12.74
CA LEU A 186 6.77 3.24 -14.12
C LEU A 186 7.90 3.51 -15.12
N GLY A 187 8.73 4.51 -14.83
CA GLY A 187 9.91 4.84 -15.64
C GLY A 187 10.95 3.71 -15.66
N GLU A 188 11.19 3.07 -14.52
CA GLU A 188 12.11 1.92 -14.41
C GLU A 188 11.64 0.72 -15.27
N ILE A 189 10.34 0.43 -15.27
CA ILE A 189 9.75 -0.65 -16.09
C ILE A 189 10.06 -0.45 -17.58
N PHE A 190 10.00 0.79 -18.06
CA PHE A 190 10.17 1.09 -19.48
C PHE A 190 11.55 1.70 -19.84
N GLY A 191 12.44 1.86 -18.87
CA GLY A 191 13.78 2.41 -19.09
C GLY A 191 13.78 3.90 -19.46
N VAL A 192 12.84 4.69 -18.92
CA VAL A 192 12.65 6.13 -19.23
C VAL A 192 12.51 6.96 -17.96
N GLU A 193 12.77 8.26 -18.06
CA GLU A 193 12.50 9.22 -16.99
C GLU A 193 11.17 9.93 -17.25
N LEU A 194 10.24 9.91 -16.27
CA LEU A 194 8.90 10.48 -16.37
C LEU A 194 8.75 11.60 -15.34
N LYS A 195 8.61 12.85 -15.79
CA LYS A 195 8.60 14.03 -14.91
C LYS A 195 7.24 14.72 -14.82
N THR A 196 6.46 14.66 -15.87
CA THR A 196 5.17 15.35 -15.96
C THR A 196 4.01 14.34 -16.05
N ARG A 197 2.80 14.82 -15.77
CA ARG A 197 1.59 14.01 -15.92
C ARG A 197 1.35 13.56 -17.34
N ASP A 198 1.76 14.35 -18.33
CA ASP A 198 1.65 13.97 -19.73
C ASP A 198 2.66 12.89 -20.13
N ASP A 199 3.86 12.89 -19.53
CA ASP A 199 4.88 11.87 -19.79
C ASP A 199 4.41 10.46 -19.39
N VAL A 200 3.60 10.34 -18.32
CA VAL A 200 3.19 9.02 -17.80
C VAL A 200 2.05 8.40 -18.62
N GLN A 201 1.23 9.19 -19.32
CA GLN A 201 0.04 8.70 -20.02
C GLN A 201 0.34 7.59 -21.06
N PRO A 202 1.34 7.71 -21.94
CA PRO A 202 1.64 6.65 -22.92
C PRO A 202 2.06 5.34 -22.27
N TYR A 203 2.71 5.39 -21.09
CA TYR A 203 3.19 4.22 -20.37
C TYR A 203 2.09 3.59 -19.50
N ALA A 204 1.21 4.38 -18.93
CA ALA A 204 -0.01 3.89 -18.30
C ALA A 204 -0.86 3.11 -19.31
N LYS A 205 -1.00 3.60 -20.53
CA LYS A 205 -1.70 2.90 -21.62
C LYS A 205 -1.05 1.57 -21.97
N LYS A 206 0.29 1.51 -22.03
CA LYS A 206 1.00 0.22 -22.25
C LYS A 206 0.70 -0.80 -21.15
N LEU A 207 0.68 -0.38 -19.87
CA LEU A 207 0.31 -1.30 -18.78
C LEU A 207 -1.14 -1.76 -18.88
N GLN A 208 -2.05 -0.91 -19.33
CA GLN A 208 -3.43 -1.28 -19.59
C GLN A 208 -3.52 -2.28 -20.77
N GLU A 209 -2.81 -2.06 -21.85
CA GLU A 209 -2.73 -2.97 -23.01
C GLU A 209 -2.12 -4.34 -22.61
N MET A 210 -1.28 -4.37 -21.58
CA MET A 210 -0.70 -5.61 -21.02
C MET A 210 -1.64 -6.31 -20.04
N GLY A 211 -2.77 -5.70 -19.68
CA GLY A 211 -3.83 -6.37 -18.93
C GLY A 211 -4.40 -5.61 -17.72
N ALA A 212 -3.76 -4.58 -17.19
CA ALA A 212 -4.33 -3.83 -16.09
C ALA A 212 -5.65 -3.15 -16.49
N ARG A 213 -6.69 -3.24 -15.65
CA ARG A 213 -7.97 -2.57 -15.93
C ARG A 213 -7.85 -1.07 -15.66
N ASN A 214 -7.36 -0.69 -14.49
CA ASN A 214 -7.14 0.71 -14.11
C ASN A 214 -5.68 0.92 -13.71
N VAL A 215 -5.06 2.00 -14.17
CA VAL A 215 -3.66 2.36 -13.90
C VAL A 215 -3.62 3.71 -13.21
N LEU A 216 -3.32 3.71 -11.90
CA LEU A 216 -3.18 4.92 -11.09
C LEU A 216 -1.69 5.24 -10.90
N VAL A 217 -1.21 6.30 -11.53
CA VAL A 217 0.20 6.71 -11.42
C VAL A 217 0.32 7.85 -10.42
N SER A 218 0.97 7.61 -9.28
CA SER A 218 1.26 8.65 -8.29
C SER A 218 2.53 9.41 -8.64
N MET A 219 2.53 10.75 -8.43
CA MET A 219 3.62 11.62 -8.85
C MET A 219 4.00 12.65 -7.76
N ALA A 220 3.86 12.25 -6.50
CA ALA A 220 4.17 13.10 -5.34
C ALA A 220 3.61 14.52 -5.50
N GLY A 221 4.45 15.57 -5.40
CA GLY A 221 4.05 16.96 -5.55
C GLY A 221 3.45 17.35 -6.92
N GLN A 222 3.53 16.48 -7.93
CA GLN A 222 2.88 16.67 -9.24
C GLN A 222 1.42 16.18 -9.26
N GLY A 223 0.98 15.48 -8.20
CA GLY A 223 -0.36 14.90 -8.13
C GLY A 223 -0.41 13.47 -8.65
N ALA A 224 -1.37 13.14 -9.50
CA ALA A 224 -1.51 11.81 -10.06
C ALA A 224 -2.24 11.81 -11.40
N VAL A 225 -2.17 10.67 -12.09
CA VAL A 225 -2.91 10.35 -13.32
C VAL A 225 -3.58 8.99 -13.12
N LEU A 226 -4.86 8.90 -13.47
CA LEU A 226 -5.58 7.64 -13.59
C LEU A 226 -5.91 7.42 -15.08
N LEU A 227 -5.60 6.24 -15.58
CA LEU A 227 -6.19 5.68 -16.79
C LEU A 227 -7.20 4.64 -16.34
N ASP A 228 -8.48 4.90 -16.58
CA ASP A 228 -9.55 3.98 -16.17
C ASP A 228 -9.78 2.85 -17.21
N GLU A 229 -10.57 1.86 -16.84
CA GLU A 229 -10.84 0.70 -17.72
C GLU A 229 -11.65 1.05 -18.99
N LYS A 230 -12.25 2.24 -19.05
CA LYS A 230 -12.93 2.74 -20.24
C LYS A 230 -11.96 3.41 -21.22
N GLY A 231 -10.70 3.57 -20.80
CA GLY A 231 -9.64 4.22 -21.57
C GLY A 231 -9.62 5.75 -21.43
N GLU A 232 -10.32 6.29 -20.42
CA GLU A 232 -10.35 7.72 -20.14
C GLU A 232 -9.25 8.12 -19.18
N PHE A 233 -8.60 9.26 -19.43
CA PHE A 233 -7.57 9.82 -18.56
C PHE A 233 -8.16 10.85 -17.62
N HIS A 234 -7.93 10.66 -16.33
CA HIS A 234 -8.19 11.63 -15.28
C HIS A 234 -6.85 12.11 -14.71
N GLN A 235 -6.71 13.40 -14.48
CA GLN A 235 -5.49 13.94 -13.90
C GLN A 235 -5.79 15.11 -12.96
N LEU A 236 -5.12 15.11 -11.81
CA LEU A 236 -5.25 16.14 -10.79
C LEU A 236 -3.86 16.56 -10.29
N PRO A 237 -3.64 17.85 -10.04
CA PRO A 237 -2.46 18.31 -9.32
C PRO A 237 -2.51 17.85 -7.86
N ALA A 238 -1.36 17.84 -7.20
CA ALA A 238 -1.33 17.60 -5.77
C ALA A 238 -2.12 18.69 -5.02
N PRO A 239 -3.00 18.32 -4.08
CA PRO A 239 -3.65 19.28 -3.19
C PRO A 239 -2.61 20.12 -2.43
N LYS A 240 -2.98 21.35 -2.11
CA LYS A 240 -2.10 22.26 -1.33
C LYS A 240 -2.11 21.85 0.14
N GLY A 241 -0.92 21.72 0.72
CA GLY A 241 -0.73 21.40 2.13
C GLY A 241 0.75 21.42 2.51
N THR A 242 1.03 21.26 3.79
CA THR A 242 2.40 21.15 4.30
C THR A 242 2.76 19.69 4.46
N LEU A 243 3.82 19.25 3.79
CA LEU A 243 4.34 17.90 3.93
C LEU A 243 4.85 17.68 5.36
N VAL A 244 4.29 16.71 6.06
CA VAL A 244 4.68 16.29 7.42
C VAL A 244 5.33 14.92 7.38
N ASN A 245 4.70 13.95 6.70
CA ASN A 245 5.19 12.58 6.62
C ASN A 245 4.74 11.91 5.32
N ALA A 246 5.67 11.59 4.42
CA ALA A 246 5.34 10.94 3.15
C ALA A 246 5.09 9.42 3.28
N VAL A 247 5.42 8.81 4.43
CA VAL A 247 5.30 7.36 4.63
C VAL A 247 3.83 6.96 4.64
N GLY A 248 3.47 5.95 3.84
CA GLY A 248 2.11 5.45 3.73
C GLY A 248 1.16 6.31 2.85
N ALA A 249 1.62 7.43 2.29
CA ALA A 249 0.79 8.24 1.38
C ALA A 249 0.35 7.47 0.13
N GLY A 250 1.23 6.63 -0.43
CA GLY A 250 0.89 5.75 -1.55
C GLY A 250 -0.13 4.68 -1.18
N ASP A 251 0.02 4.08 0.00
CA ASP A 251 -0.92 3.08 0.54
C ASP A 251 -2.29 3.72 0.80
N SER A 252 -2.29 4.95 1.35
CA SER A 252 -3.49 5.74 1.58
C SER A 252 -4.21 6.09 0.26
N MET A 253 -3.45 6.36 -0.81
CA MET A 253 -4.02 6.60 -2.14
C MET A 253 -4.73 5.35 -2.68
N VAL A 254 -4.17 4.16 -2.50
CA VAL A 254 -4.83 2.90 -2.84
C VAL A 254 -6.12 2.73 -2.03
N ALA A 255 -6.05 2.91 -0.71
CA ALA A 255 -7.21 2.79 0.17
C ALA A 255 -8.32 3.78 -0.20
N GLY A 256 -7.98 5.05 -0.41
CA GLY A 256 -8.92 6.08 -0.82
C GLY A 256 -9.59 5.79 -2.17
N PHE A 257 -8.81 5.31 -3.16
CA PHE A 257 -9.37 4.92 -4.45
C PHE A 257 -10.37 3.77 -4.31
N VAL A 258 -10.00 2.70 -3.59
CA VAL A 258 -10.89 1.55 -3.37
C VAL A 258 -12.13 1.96 -2.60
N ALA A 259 -11.99 2.78 -1.56
CA ALA A 259 -13.13 3.29 -0.79
C ALA A 259 -14.07 4.14 -1.66
N GLY A 260 -13.53 5.08 -2.44
CA GLY A 260 -14.32 5.93 -3.33
C GLY A 260 -15.04 5.13 -4.42
N TRP A 261 -14.39 4.09 -4.95
CA TRP A 261 -15.03 3.17 -5.89
C TRP A 261 -16.18 2.40 -5.25
N ILE A 262 -15.99 1.83 -4.07
CA ILE A 262 -17.05 1.13 -3.32
C ILE A 262 -18.21 2.06 -2.98
N GLU A 263 -17.93 3.34 -2.71
CA GLU A 263 -18.98 4.32 -2.40
C GLU A 263 -19.89 4.64 -3.60
N LYS A 264 -19.37 4.73 -4.84
CA LYS A 264 -20.14 5.28 -5.97
C LYS A 264 -19.98 4.58 -7.31
N GLU A 265 -19.05 3.64 -7.46
CA GLU A 265 -18.69 3.02 -8.76
C GLU A 265 -18.38 4.07 -9.85
N ASP A 266 -17.77 5.18 -9.46
CA ASP A 266 -17.41 6.31 -10.29
C ASP A 266 -15.90 6.57 -10.24
N TYR A 267 -15.24 6.56 -11.40
CA TYR A 267 -13.78 6.67 -11.47
C TYR A 267 -13.25 8.05 -11.09
N GLU A 268 -13.97 9.11 -11.41
CA GLU A 268 -13.57 10.47 -11.02
C GLU A 268 -13.64 10.63 -9.51
N HIS A 269 -14.72 10.13 -8.89
CA HIS A 269 -14.85 10.12 -7.43
C HIS A 269 -13.78 9.26 -6.77
N ALA A 270 -13.56 8.04 -7.25
CA ALA A 270 -12.53 7.14 -6.73
C ALA A 270 -11.12 7.74 -6.82
N PHE A 271 -10.80 8.35 -7.96
CA PHE A 271 -9.53 9.02 -8.18
C PHE A 271 -9.32 10.21 -7.25
N ARG A 272 -10.34 11.06 -7.11
CA ARG A 272 -10.34 12.20 -6.20
C ARG A 272 -10.21 11.76 -4.73
N MET A 273 -10.90 10.70 -4.32
CA MET A 273 -10.75 10.09 -2.99
C MET A 273 -9.33 9.54 -2.77
N GLY A 274 -8.75 8.87 -3.77
CA GLY A 274 -7.38 8.37 -3.71
C GLY A 274 -6.36 9.47 -3.49
N ILE A 275 -6.39 10.53 -4.30
CA ILE A 275 -5.50 11.68 -4.15
C ILE A 275 -5.70 12.34 -2.79
N SER A 276 -6.94 12.49 -2.34
CA SER A 276 -7.27 13.12 -1.05
C SER A 276 -6.70 12.33 0.12
N ALA A 277 -6.85 11.01 0.11
CA ALA A 277 -6.34 10.13 1.17
C ALA A 277 -4.79 10.13 1.21
N GLY A 278 -4.15 10.03 0.04
CA GLY A 278 -2.69 10.11 -0.07
C GLY A 278 -2.14 11.45 0.42
N SER A 279 -2.76 12.55 0.01
CA SER A 279 -2.33 13.91 0.41
C SER A 279 -2.62 14.19 1.88
N ALA A 280 -3.79 13.81 2.39
CA ALA A 280 -4.13 13.98 3.81
C ALA A 280 -3.13 13.23 4.71
N SER A 281 -2.77 11.99 4.35
CA SER A 281 -1.74 11.25 5.09
C SER A 281 -0.36 11.90 4.99
N ALA A 282 -0.02 12.48 3.83
CA ALA A 282 1.23 13.22 3.68
C ALA A 282 1.28 14.51 4.51
N PHE A 283 0.13 15.12 4.85
CA PHE A 283 0.01 16.32 5.65
C PHE A 283 -0.16 16.05 7.16
N SER A 284 -0.26 14.78 7.55
CA SER A 284 -0.48 14.35 8.93
C SER A 284 0.73 13.58 9.47
N GLU A 285 0.85 13.50 10.80
CA GLU A 285 1.90 12.68 11.44
C GLU A 285 1.62 11.17 11.32
N LEU A 286 0.35 10.81 11.28
CA LEU A 286 -0.15 9.44 11.13
C LEU A 286 -0.91 9.30 9.81
N LEU A 287 -1.33 8.07 9.49
CA LEU A 287 -2.28 7.82 8.41
C LEU A 287 -3.58 8.59 8.67
N ALA A 288 -4.07 9.27 7.63
CA ALA A 288 -5.15 10.23 7.75
C ALA A 288 -6.46 9.62 8.26
N THR A 289 -7.15 10.39 9.07
CA THR A 289 -8.53 10.15 9.49
C THR A 289 -9.52 10.49 8.37
N GLU A 290 -10.76 9.98 8.47
CA GLU A 290 -11.83 10.34 7.53
C GLU A 290 -12.01 11.87 7.42
N ALA A 291 -12.02 12.57 8.55
CA ALA A 291 -12.20 14.03 8.58
C ALA A 291 -11.13 14.77 7.78
N GLU A 292 -9.86 14.39 7.94
CA GLU A 292 -8.74 14.96 7.19
C GLU A 292 -8.85 14.66 5.70
N ILE A 293 -9.22 13.41 5.33
CA ILE A 293 -9.41 13.00 3.94
C ILE A 293 -10.55 13.79 3.30
N ARG A 294 -11.71 13.89 3.97
CA ARG A 294 -12.87 14.64 3.47
C ARG A 294 -12.58 16.14 3.37
N GLN A 295 -11.79 16.71 4.27
CA GLN A 295 -11.34 18.10 4.19
C GLN A 295 -10.48 18.35 2.94
N VAL A 296 -9.50 17.47 2.65
CA VAL A 296 -8.68 17.57 1.44
C VAL A 296 -9.55 17.37 0.20
N TYR A 297 -10.47 16.37 0.22
CA TYR A 297 -11.41 16.13 -0.88
C TYR A 297 -12.24 17.37 -1.23
N ALA A 298 -12.75 18.06 -0.22
CA ALA A 298 -13.53 19.29 -0.43
C ALA A 298 -12.69 20.46 -0.97
N SER A 299 -11.38 20.46 -0.73
CA SER A 299 -10.45 21.51 -1.20
C SER A 299 -10.02 21.33 -2.67
N ILE A 300 -10.20 20.16 -3.26
CA ILE A 300 -9.93 19.92 -4.67
C ILE A 300 -11.08 20.56 -5.46
N GLU A 301 -10.77 21.52 -6.30
CA GLU A 301 -11.75 22.14 -7.22
C GLU A 301 -12.23 21.09 -8.24
N ALA A 302 -13.52 21.15 -8.56
CA ALA A 302 -14.13 20.24 -9.53
C ALA A 302 -13.68 20.56 -10.96
#